data_3b8463183ceb4ff26402a6c53e8beca4
#
_entry.id   3b8463183ceb4ff26402a6c53e8beca4
#
_cell.length_a   1.000
_cell.length_b   1.000
_cell.length_c   1.000
_cell.angle_alpha   90.00
_cell.angle_beta   90.00
_cell.angle_gamma   90.00
#
_symmetry.space_group_name_H-M   'P 1'
#
loop_
_entity.id
_entity.type
_entity.pdbx_description
1 polymer ?
#
loop_
_entity_poly.entity_id
_entity_poly.type
_entity_poly.pdbx_seq_one_letter_code
_entity_poly.pdbx_strand_id
1 'polypeptide(L)'
;MMSAAAARIAQEALKSDVTIESLAKLAHADAAFAMKLLALVNSPAFARSRAVTDINQAASLLGIRGVRTVALSLLVSGLCPAHESCRILMANSLRRAVACRLVAAELAYKDLDSCFATGLFLDSGLLSHAQERLELAVAIASSPAHHRVLREQSEGLTPHPTLGSDLAASYKLPPETVAAIKNHHAFEPPEGTLGQIAWLGECIAGVFENPAVDLARETAVAQGRKIGLNAAQIDGILSKLPTQVAEVAAALNSDIGELQDLQALKNDAGRLLADINQQYEGVIVKLGELLREKEKLTEELRLANDTLASLASTDALTSLPNRRALEDELTRSASRASRDGTWLSLLAMDVDHFKSFNDTHGHAAGDAVLITVGKLLIQQCRKGDIPARYGGEEFTVVLPNTNALGAAVVAERIRRAFETSETPYEGKTLRVTMSIGVASALGRGVEPISALCTRADEALYCAKRAGRNRVFSASLPAPNLEDDEEDTEITRVSAIPSADPRAH
;
A
#
# COMPACT_ATOMS: atom_id res chain seq x y z
N MET A 1 -27.03 -26.26 -29.29
CA MET A 1 -27.47 -25.81 -30.66
C MET A 1 -28.84 -25.16 -30.53
N MET A 2 -28.94 -23.85 -30.76
CA MET A 2 -30.22 -23.14 -30.79
C MET A 2 -31.20 -23.85 -31.72
N SER A 3 -32.45 -24.09 -31.28
CA SER A 3 -33.48 -24.54 -32.18
C SER A 3 -33.74 -23.42 -33.20
N ALA A 4 -33.41 -23.68 -34.46
CA ALA A 4 -33.69 -22.75 -35.54
C ALA A 4 -35.20 -22.41 -35.63
N ALA A 5 -36.03 -23.28 -35.07
CA ALA A 5 -37.46 -23.08 -34.97
C ALA A 5 -37.84 -22.02 -33.92
N ALA A 6 -37.21 -22.01 -32.73
CA ALA A 6 -37.49 -20.99 -31.72
C ALA A 6 -37.15 -19.57 -32.22
N ALA A 7 -36.01 -19.41 -32.93
CA ALA A 7 -35.69 -18.14 -33.58
C ALA A 7 -36.72 -17.73 -34.64
N ARG A 8 -37.16 -18.66 -35.45
CA ARG A 8 -38.19 -18.40 -36.46
C ARG A 8 -39.56 -18.05 -35.86
N ILE A 9 -39.94 -18.71 -34.76
CA ILE A 9 -41.20 -18.43 -34.07
C ILE A 9 -41.14 -17.05 -33.42
N ALA A 10 -40.01 -16.70 -32.76
CA ALA A 10 -39.81 -15.38 -32.19
C ALA A 10 -39.85 -14.27 -33.26
N GLN A 11 -39.17 -14.48 -34.38
CA GLN A 11 -39.23 -13.53 -35.52
C GLN A 11 -40.63 -13.40 -36.11
N GLU A 12 -41.36 -14.51 -36.25
CA GLU A 12 -42.74 -14.49 -36.74
C GLU A 12 -43.66 -13.75 -35.76
N ALA A 13 -43.53 -14.01 -34.47
CA ALA A 13 -44.31 -13.37 -33.41
C ALA A 13 -44.04 -11.84 -33.26
N LEU A 14 -42.99 -11.32 -33.90
CA LEU A 14 -42.68 -9.88 -33.94
C LEU A 14 -43.27 -9.15 -35.14
N LYS A 15 -43.85 -9.86 -36.12
CA LYS A 15 -44.50 -9.23 -37.28
C LYS A 15 -45.78 -8.55 -36.88
N SER A 16 -46.12 -7.46 -37.53
CA SER A 16 -47.36 -6.70 -37.29
C SER A 16 -48.63 -7.41 -37.75
N ASP A 17 -48.51 -8.33 -38.71
CA ASP A 17 -49.56 -9.11 -39.32
C ASP A 17 -49.63 -10.57 -38.85
N VAL A 18 -48.90 -10.89 -37.74
CA VAL A 18 -48.84 -12.24 -37.18
C VAL A 18 -50.21 -12.71 -36.70
N THR A 19 -50.55 -13.98 -37.03
CA THR A 19 -51.74 -14.62 -36.50
C THR A 19 -51.41 -15.76 -35.54
N ILE A 20 -52.38 -16.10 -34.67
CA ILE A 20 -52.22 -17.22 -33.73
C ILE A 20 -52.05 -18.53 -34.52
N GLU A 21 -52.72 -18.67 -35.63
CA GLU A 21 -52.62 -19.84 -36.49
C GLU A 21 -51.26 -20.03 -37.13
N SER A 22 -50.59 -18.91 -37.55
CA SER A 22 -49.22 -18.95 -38.07
C SER A 22 -48.22 -19.40 -37.02
N LEU A 23 -48.38 -18.89 -35.79
CA LEU A 23 -47.54 -19.27 -34.65
C LEU A 23 -47.77 -20.70 -34.18
N ALA A 24 -49.02 -21.15 -34.10
CA ALA A 24 -49.36 -22.52 -33.76
C ALA A 24 -48.81 -23.52 -34.78
N LYS A 25 -48.85 -23.19 -36.06
CA LYS A 25 -48.23 -24.00 -37.11
C LYS A 25 -46.73 -24.14 -36.98
N LEU A 26 -46.05 -23.08 -36.64
CA LEU A 26 -44.62 -23.13 -36.35
C LEU A 26 -44.33 -23.92 -35.08
N ALA A 27 -45.17 -23.77 -34.05
CA ALA A 27 -45.07 -24.51 -32.80
C ALA A 27 -45.22 -26.02 -32.98
N HIS A 28 -46.09 -26.45 -33.83
CA HIS A 28 -46.25 -27.87 -34.19
C HIS A 28 -45.00 -28.48 -34.84
N ALA A 29 -44.17 -27.65 -35.49
CA ALA A 29 -42.97 -28.12 -36.16
C ALA A 29 -41.77 -28.36 -35.20
N ASP A 30 -41.88 -27.94 -33.92
CA ASP A 30 -40.81 -28.07 -32.90
C ASP A 30 -41.39 -28.67 -31.62
N ALA A 31 -41.06 -29.92 -31.33
CA ALA A 31 -41.57 -30.65 -30.18
C ALA A 31 -41.14 -30.01 -28.83
N ALA A 32 -39.96 -29.45 -28.77
CA ALA A 32 -39.45 -28.80 -27.55
C ALA A 32 -40.24 -27.49 -27.29
N PHE A 33 -40.51 -26.72 -28.32
CA PHE A 33 -41.35 -25.53 -28.23
C PHE A 33 -42.79 -25.88 -27.84
N ALA A 34 -43.37 -26.88 -28.52
CA ALA A 34 -44.72 -27.37 -28.24
C ALA A 34 -44.88 -27.80 -26.77
N MET A 35 -43.94 -28.60 -26.26
CA MET A 35 -43.94 -29.01 -24.84
C MET A 35 -43.86 -27.84 -23.86
N LYS A 36 -43.04 -26.85 -24.13
CA LYS A 36 -42.93 -25.66 -23.27
C LYS A 36 -44.18 -24.79 -23.33
N LEU A 37 -44.77 -24.66 -24.48
CA LEU A 37 -46.05 -23.96 -24.69
C LEU A 37 -47.17 -24.61 -23.85
N LEU A 38 -47.31 -25.94 -23.93
CA LEU A 38 -48.26 -26.71 -23.17
C LEU A 38 -47.97 -26.67 -21.67
N ALA A 39 -46.70 -26.76 -21.25
CA ALA A 39 -46.29 -26.65 -19.87
C ALA A 39 -46.68 -25.29 -19.28
N LEU A 40 -46.43 -24.21 -19.99
CA LEU A 40 -46.78 -22.86 -19.54
C LEU A 40 -48.31 -22.70 -19.35
N VAL A 41 -49.12 -23.14 -20.32
CA VAL A 41 -50.59 -23.03 -20.24
C VAL A 41 -51.18 -23.89 -19.13
N ASN A 42 -50.53 -25.01 -18.81
CA ASN A 42 -50.95 -25.92 -17.74
C ASN A 42 -50.30 -25.59 -16.39
N SER A 43 -49.48 -24.53 -16.29
CA SER A 43 -48.90 -24.12 -15.04
C SER A 43 -49.94 -23.54 -14.07
N PRO A 44 -49.64 -23.53 -12.74
CA PRO A 44 -50.52 -22.95 -11.73
C PRO A 44 -50.88 -21.48 -11.99
N ALA A 45 -50.04 -20.75 -12.71
CA ALA A 45 -50.28 -19.35 -13.08
C ALA A 45 -51.53 -19.16 -13.96
N PHE A 46 -51.96 -20.22 -14.66
CA PHE A 46 -53.16 -20.18 -15.51
C PHE A 46 -54.40 -20.86 -14.89
N ALA A 47 -54.27 -21.45 -13.67
CA ALA A 47 -55.33 -21.97 -12.78
C ALA A 47 -56.52 -22.65 -13.50
N ARG A 48 -56.26 -23.72 -14.27
CA ARG A 48 -57.31 -24.35 -15.10
C ARG A 48 -57.82 -25.66 -14.50
N SER A 49 -59.13 -25.90 -14.72
CA SER A 49 -59.81 -27.11 -14.26
C SER A 49 -59.53 -28.34 -15.14
N ARG A 50 -59.05 -28.16 -16.37
CA ARG A 50 -58.64 -29.24 -17.29
C ARG A 50 -57.32 -28.91 -17.98
N ALA A 51 -56.45 -29.92 -18.11
CA ALA A 51 -55.21 -29.80 -18.82
C ALA A 51 -55.44 -29.57 -20.33
N VAL A 52 -54.67 -28.65 -20.89
CA VAL A 52 -54.65 -28.35 -22.32
C VAL A 52 -53.62 -29.26 -22.99
N THR A 53 -54.06 -30.03 -24.00
CA THR A 53 -53.20 -30.96 -24.76
C THR A 53 -53.04 -30.57 -26.23
N ASP A 54 -53.82 -29.61 -26.69
CA ASP A 54 -53.77 -29.10 -28.04
C ASP A 54 -52.95 -27.80 -28.13
N ILE A 55 -52.03 -27.75 -29.12
CA ILE A 55 -51.12 -26.62 -29.32
C ILE A 55 -51.87 -25.39 -29.86
N ASN A 56 -52.87 -25.56 -30.70
CA ASN A 56 -53.64 -24.44 -31.19
C ASN A 56 -54.50 -23.83 -30.09
N GLN A 57 -55.02 -24.66 -29.18
CA GLN A 57 -55.72 -24.20 -28.01
C GLN A 57 -54.78 -23.51 -27.08
N ALA A 58 -53.56 -24.05 -26.86
CA ALA A 58 -52.51 -23.43 -26.02
C ALA A 58 -52.11 -22.05 -26.61
N ALA A 59 -51.82 -21.96 -27.90
CA ALA A 59 -51.47 -20.73 -28.57
C ALA A 59 -52.59 -19.68 -28.50
N SER A 60 -53.87 -20.12 -28.69
CA SER A 60 -55.03 -19.23 -28.57
C SER A 60 -55.22 -18.68 -27.16
N LEU A 61 -54.95 -19.49 -26.15
CA LEU A 61 -55.06 -19.11 -24.74
C LEU A 61 -53.97 -18.17 -24.29
N LEU A 62 -52.73 -18.36 -24.76
CA LEU A 62 -51.59 -17.50 -24.48
C LEU A 62 -51.65 -16.22 -25.33
N GLY A 63 -52.29 -16.28 -26.46
CA GLY A 63 -52.25 -15.23 -27.46
C GLY A 63 -50.87 -15.07 -28.09
N ILE A 64 -50.76 -14.14 -29.03
CA ILE A 64 -49.50 -13.85 -29.73
C ILE A 64 -48.37 -13.50 -28.75
N ARG A 65 -48.69 -12.72 -27.72
CA ARG A 65 -47.74 -12.28 -26.74
C ARG A 65 -47.12 -13.41 -25.89
N GLY A 66 -47.97 -14.32 -25.39
CA GLY A 66 -47.52 -15.46 -24.62
C GLY A 66 -46.68 -16.45 -25.44
N VAL A 67 -47.05 -16.71 -26.68
CA VAL A 67 -46.27 -17.53 -27.62
C VAL A 67 -44.91 -16.88 -27.88
N ARG A 68 -44.87 -15.56 -28.08
CA ARG A 68 -43.65 -14.78 -28.23
C ARG A 68 -42.73 -14.93 -27.00
N THR A 69 -43.29 -14.80 -25.78
CA THR A 69 -42.54 -14.95 -24.53
C THR A 69 -41.88 -16.33 -24.41
N VAL A 70 -42.61 -17.40 -24.74
CA VAL A 70 -42.06 -18.77 -24.79
C VAL A 70 -40.93 -18.89 -25.81
N ALA A 71 -41.12 -18.33 -27.02
CA ALA A 71 -40.10 -18.35 -28.05
C ALA A 71 -38.82 -17.63 -27.64
N LEU A 72 -38.95 -16.43 -27.05
CA LEU A 72 -37.83 -15.66 -26.57
C LEU A 72 -37.12 -16.33 -25.38
N SER A 73 -37.86 -16.98 -24.47
CA SER A 73 -37.29 -17.76 -23.39
C SER A 73 -36.46 -18.94 -23.89
N LEU A 74 -36.89 -19.58 -24.95
CA LEU A 74 -36.12 -20.65 -25.61
C LEU A 74 -34.88 -20.14 -26.30
N LEU A 75 -34.92 -18.97 -26.92
CA LEU A 75 -33.77 -18.33 -27.52
C LEU A 75 -32.71 -18.05 -26.45
N VAL A 76 -33.09 -17.40 -25.36
CA VAL A 76 -32.18 -17.06 -24.25
C VAL A 76 -31.62 -18.33 -23.62
N SER A 77 -32.47 -19.36 -23.37
CA SER A 77 -31.96 -20.65 -22.84
C SER A 77 -30.97 -21.32 -23.79
N GLY A 78 -31.14 -21.14 -25.12
CA GLY A 78 -30.21 -21.67 -26.12
C GLY A 78 -28.86 -20.97 -26.20
N LEU A 79 -28.73 -19.78 -25.61
CA LEU A 79 -27.44 -19.08 -25.47
C LEU A 79 -26.57 -19.69 -24.37
N CYS A 80 -27.17 -20.44 -23.44
CA CYS A 80 -26.44 -21.04 -22.34
C CYS A 80 -25.98 -22.45 -22.70
N PRO A 81 -24.72 -22.82 -22.44
CA PRO A 81 -24.27 -24.22 -22.51
C PRO A 81 -25.10 -25.12 -21.60
N ALA A 82 -25.26 -26.39 -21.96
CA ALA A 82 -25.93 -27.38 -21.10
C ALA A 82 -25.03 -27.79 -19.93
N HIS A 83 -24.82 -26.88 -18.99
CA HIS A 83 -23.96 -27.06 -17.84
C HIS A 83 -24.64 -26.58 -16.56
N GLU A 84 -24.36 -27.23 -15.43
CA GLU A 84 -24.98 -26.90 -14.14
C GLU A 84 -24.70 -25.44 -13.72
N SER A 85 -23.50 -24.94 -13.95
CA SER A 85 -23.11 -23.56 -13.65
C SER A 85 -23.96 -22.52 -14.39
N CYS A 86 -24.66 -22.88 -15.45
CA CYS A 86 -25.55 -21.97 -16.14
C CYS A 86 -26.85 -21.66 -15.37
N ARG A 87 -27.16 -22.41 -14.32
CA ARG A 87 -28.34 -22.15 -13.47
C ARG A 87 -28.39 -20.73 -12.95
N ILE A 88 -27.25 -20.21 -12.51
CA ILE A 88 -27.16 -18.83 -11.98
C ILE A 88 -27.45 -17.80 -13.07
N LEU A 89 -26.93 -17.99 -14.28
CA LEU A 89 -27.16 -17.09 -15.41
C LEU A 89 -28.63 -17.06 -15.80
N MET A 90 -29.27 -18.24 -15.86
CA MET A 90 -30.69 -18.34 -16.14
C MET A 90 -31.56 -17.79 -15.02
N ALA A 91 -31.21 -18.03 -13.76
CA ALA A 91 -31.91 -17.47 -12.63
C ALA A 91 -31.85 -15.93 -12.64
N ASN A 92 -30.71 -15.35 -12.97
CA ASN A 92 -30.51 -13.90 -13.08
C ASN A 92 -31.36 -13.32 -14.23
N SER A 93 -31.35 -13.96 -15.40
CA SER A 93 -32.18 -13.51 -16.54
C SER A 93 -33.67 -13.57 -16.23
N LEU A 94 -34.16 -14.65 -15.59
CA LEU A 94 -35.56 -14.75 -15.19
C LEU A 94 -35.95 -13.77 -14.11
N ARG A 95 -35.03 -13.50 -13.16
CA ARG A 95 -35.23 -12.51 -12.10
C ARG A 95 -35.43 -11.12 -12.71
N ARG A 96 -34.62 -10.72 -13.71
CA ARG A 96 -34.75 -9.47 -14.44
C ARG A 96 -36.05 -9.40 -15.23
N ALA A 97 -36.42 -10.47 -15.90
CA ALA A 97 -37.66 -10.55 -16.65
C ALA A 97 -38.88 -10.31 -15.75
N VAL A 98 -38.94 -10.98 -14.59
CA VAL A 98 -40.04 -10.83 -13.63
C VAL A 98 -40.00 -9.45 -12.96
N ALA A 99 -38.81 -8.95 -12.62
CA ALA A 99 -38.65 -7.61 -12.04
C ALA A 99 -39.18 -6.52 -13.01
N CYS A 100 -38.80 -6.58 -14.29
CA CYS A 100 -39.31 -5.64 -15.30
C CYS A 100 -40.84 -5.70 -15.43
N ARG A 101 -41.43 -6.89 -15.41
CA ARG A 101 -42.88 -7.06 -15.43
C ARG A 101 -43.55 -6.47 -14.20
N LEU A 102 -43.01 -6.68 -13.03
CA LEU A 102 -43.55 -6.14 -11.78
C LEU A 102 -43.45 -4.60 -11.74
N VAL A 103 -42.29 -4.03 -12.13
CA VAL A 103 -42.10 -2.57 -12.28
C VAL A 103 -43.13 -2.00 -13.26
N ALA A 104 -43.31 -2.64 -14.40
CA ALA A 104 -44.28 -2.22 -15.42
C ALA A 104 -45.72 -2.21 -14.86
N ALA A 105 -46.07 -3.22 -14.06
CA ALA A 105 -47.39 -3.30 -13.42
C ALA A 105 -47.62 -2.15 -12.42
N GLU A 106 -46.62 -1.82 -11.59
CA GLU A 106 -46.71 -0.70 -10.65
C GLU A 106 -46.79 0.67 -11.38
N LEU A 107 -46.18 0.78 -12.57
CA LEU A 107 -46.25 1.98 -13.40
C LEU A 107 -47.51 1.99 -14.30
N ALA A 108 -48.42 1.01 -14.18
CA ALA A 108 -49.59 0.83 -15.03
C ALA A 108 -49.25 0.81 -16.56
N TYR A 109 -48.07 0.29 -16.90
CA TYR A 109 -47.68 0.14 -18.31
C TYR A 109 -48.46 -0.99 -18.98
N LYS A 110 -48.95 -0.73 -20.19
CA LYS A 110 -49.93 -1.62 -20.82
C LYS A 110 -49.36 -2.96 -21.32
N ASP A 111 -48.10 -2.97 -21.77
CA ASP A 111 -47.48 -4.16 -22.37
C ASP A 111 -46.50 -4.83 -21.42
N LEU A 112 -47.03 -5.55 -20.43
CA LEU A 112 -46.26 -6.29 -19.43
C LEU A 112 -45.39 -7.41 -20.04
N ASP A 113 -45.85 -8.00 -21.14
CA ASP A 113 -45.14 -9.11 -21.81
C ASP A 113 -43.92 -8.61 -22.58
N SER A 114 -43.97 -7.41 -23.15
CA SER A 114 -42.82 -6.76 -23.75
C SER A 114 -41.77 -6.41 -22.70
N CYS A 115 -42.21 -5.96 -21.52
CA CYS A 115 -41.29 -5.69 -20.39
C CYS A 115 -40.61 -6.95 -19.86
N PHE A 116 -41.37 -8.05 -19.73
CA PHE A 116 -40.82 -9.36 -19.38
C PHE A 116 -39.77 -9.82 -20.40
N ALA A 117 -40.13 -9.78 -21.71
CA ALA A 117 -39.23 -10.16 -22.79
C ALA A 117 -37.92 -9.31 -22.76
N THR A 118 -38.07 -7.99 -22.62
CA THR A 118 -36.91 -7.08 -22.51
C THR A 118 -36.02 -7.45 -21.34
N GLY A 119 -36.62 -7.65 -20.15
CA GLY A 119 -35.88 -8.06 -18.94
C GLY A 119 -35.14 -9.39 -19.12
N LEU A 120 -35.71 -10.34 -19.88
CA LEU A 120 -35.07 -11.62 -20.15
C LEU A 120 -33.80 -11.48 -21.00
N PHE A 121 -33.72 -10.46 -21.84
CA PHE A 121 -32.58 -10.19 -22.72
C PHE A 121 -31.49 -9.29 -22.11
N LEU A 122 -31.67 -8.68 -20.94
CA LEU A 122 -30.71 -7.74 -20.40
C LEU A 122 -29.32 -8.36 -20.28
N ASP A 123 -29.22 -9.58 -19.76
CA ASP A 123 -27.96 -10.32 -19.60
C ASP A 123 -27.61 -11.23 -20.79
N SER A 124 -28.29 -11.10 -21.95
CA SER A 124 -28.04 -11.97 -23.10
C SER A 124 -26.63 -11.93 -23.64
N GLY A 125 -25.93 -10.78 -23.49
CA GLY A 125 -24.51 -10.66 -23.83
C GLY A 125 -23.63 -11.47 -22.88
N LEU A 126 -23.95 -11.53 -21.57
CA LEU A 126 -23.25 -12.36 -20.60
C LEU A 126 -23.47 -13.85 -20.87
N LEU A 127 -24.67 -14.25 -21.24
CA LEU A 127 -24.99 -15.60 -21.71
C LEU A 127 -24.19 -15.98 -22.97
N SER A 128 -23.94 -15.04 -23.86
CA SER A 128 -23.09 -15.24 -25.04
C SER A 128 -21.64 -15.47 -24.64
N HIS A 129 -21.11 -14.73 -23.68
CA HIS A 129 -19.78 -14.96 -23.14
C HIS A 129 -19.64 -16.36 -22.52
N ALA A 130 -20.70 -16.88 -21.92
CA ALA A 130 -20.71 -18.21 -21.33
C ALA A 130 -20.48 -19.35 -22.37
N GLN A 131 -20.72 -19.12 -23.64
CA GLN A 131 -20.44 -20.11 -24.69
C GLN A 131 -18.95 -20.34 -24.91
N GLU A 132 -18.14 -19.32 -24.71
CA GLU A 132 -16.67 -19.37 -24.90
C GLU A 132 -15.90 -19.46 -23.58
N ARG A 133 -16.39 -18.76 -22.53
CA ARG A 133 -15.71 -18.60 -21.22
C ARG A 133 -16.70 -18.78 -20.06
N LEU A 134 -17.23 -19.98 -19.90
CA LEU A 134 -18.30 -20.27 -18.94
C LEU A 134 -17.95 -19.86 -17.50
N GLU A 135 -16.81 -20.27 -17.00
CA GLU A 135 -16.39 -19.97 -15.62
C GLU A 135 -16.26 -18.47 -15.36
N LEU A 136 -15.70 -17.74 -16.32
CA LEU A 136 -15.57 -16.28 -16.24
C LEU A 136 -16.94 -15.60 -16.27
N ALA A 137 -17.84 -16.03 -17.19
CA ALA A 137 -19.20 -15.49 -17.27
C ALA A 137 -19.99 -15.72 -15.97
N VAL A 138 -19.85 -16.90 -15.36
CA VAL A 138 -20.46 -17.24 -14.07
C VAL A 138 -19.86 -16.37 -12.95
N ALA A 139 -18.54 -16.20 -12.92
CA ALA A 139 -17.87 -15.35 -11.94
C ALA A 139 -18.29 -13.87 -12.07
N ILE A 140 -18.50 -13.38 -13.29
CA ILE A 140 -19.02 -12.02 -13.55
C ILE A 140 -20.49 -11.93 -13.09
N ALA A 141 -21.32 -12.91 -13.44
CA ALA A 141 -22.73 -12.97 -13.02
C ALA A 141 -22.93 -12.97 -11.49
N SER A 142 -21.98 -13.56 -10.77
CA SER A 142 -21.97 -13.60 -9.29
C SER A 142 -21.47 -12.29 -8.65
N SER A 143 -21.00 -11.33 -9.46
CA SER A 143 -20.59 -10.02 -8.98
C SER A 143 -21.81 -9.09 -8.86
N PRO A 144 -21.77 -8.07 -7.98
CA PRO A 144 -22.79 -7.03 -7.94
C PRO A 144 -23.00 -6.41 -9.32
N ALA A 145 -24.27 -6.17 -9.68
CA ALA A 145 -24.66 -5.76 -11.04
C ALA A 145 -23.87 -4.54 -11.59
N HIS A 146 -23.62 -3.54 -10.72
CA HIS A 146 -22.88 -2.32 -11.08
C HIS A 146 -21.37 -2.53 -11.32
N HIS A 147 -20.81 -3.67 -10.93
CA HIS A 147 -19.40 -3.99 -11.18
C HIS A 147 -19.18 -4.83 -12.45
N ARG A 148 -20.22 -5.43 -13.00
CA ARG A 148 -20.11 -6.40 -14.10
C ARG A 148 -19.46 -5.82 -15.35
N VAL A 149 -19.92 -4.65 -15.78
CA VAL A 149 -19.39 -3.97 -16.98
C VAL A 149 -17.90 -3.64 -16.81
N LEU A 150 -17.50 -3.14 -15.64
CA LEU A 150 -16.08 -2.85 -15.35
C LEU A 150 -15.23 -4.12 -15.34
N ARG A 151 -15.77 -5.20 -14.80
CA ARG A 151 -15.07 -6.48 -14.76
C ARG A 151 -14.90 -7.08 -16.15
N GLU A 152 -15.94 -7.03 -17.00
CA GLU A 152 -15.85 -7.44 -18.40
C GLU A 152 -14.75 -6.67 -19.14
N GLN A 153 -14.69 -5.35 -18.97
CA GLN A 153 -13.67 -4.50 -19.59
C GLN A 153 -12.26 -4.85 -19.10
N SER A 154 -12.09 -5.12 -17.79
CA SER A 154 -10.79 -5.51 -17.23
C SER A 154 -10.32 -6.89 -17.74
N GLU A 155 -11.24 -7.77 -18.10
CA GLU A 155 -10.98 -9.10 -18.69
C GLU A 155 -10.87 -9.06 -20.23
N GLY A 156 -10.94 -7.89 -20.83
CA GLY A 156 -10.86 -7.69 -22.29
C GLY A 156 -12.10 -8.17 -23.05
N LEU A 157 -13.25 -8.29 -22.36
CA LEU A 157 -14.53 -8.67 -22.98
C LEU A 157 -15.29 -7.44 -23.45
N THR A 158 -16.09 -7.62 -24.50
CA THR A 158 -17.09 -6.62 -24.88
C THR A 158 -18.14 -6.55 -23.77
N PRO A 159 -18.53 -5.36 -23.28
CA PRO A 159 -19.57 -5.23 -22.26
C PRO A 159 -20.86 -5.90 -22.66
N HIS A 160 -21.46 -6.70 -21.77
CA HIS A 160 -22.70 -7.46 -22.08
C HIS A 160 -23.87 -6.58 -22.51
N PRO A 161 -24.07 -5.32 -22.11
CA PRO A 161 -25.13 -4.48 -22.65
C PRO A 161 -24.95 -4.21 -24.15
N THR A 162 -23.69 -4.02 -24.58
CA THR A 162 -23.38 -3.81 -26.01
C THR A 162 -23.61 -5.10 -26.80
N LEU A 163 -23.00 -6.19 -26.35
CA LEU A 163 -23.15 -7.49 -27.02
C LEU A 163 -24.61 -7.97 -27.05
N GLY A 164 -25.34 -7.79 -25.94
CA GLY A 164 -26.77 -8.12 -25.86
C GLY A 164 -27.65 -7.27 -26.78
N SER A 165 -27.36 -5.97 -26.90
CA SER A 165 -28.08 -5.08 -27.82
C SER A 165 -27.84 -5.46 -29.28
N ASP A 166 -26.60 -5.81 -29.64
CA ASP A 166 -26.24 -6.27 -30.99
C ASP A 166 -26.97 -7.60 -31.33
N LEU A 167 -27.00 -8.51 -30.36
CA LEU A 167 -27.73 -9.77 -30.48
C LEU A 167 -29.24 -9.53 -30.67
N ALA A 168 -29.82 -8.66 -29.83
CA ALA A 168 -31.25 -8.30 -29.96
C ALA A 168 -31.58 -7.66 -31.31
N ALA A 169 -30.71 -6.80 -31.82
CA ALA A 169 -30.81 -6.20 -33.12
C ALA A 169 -30.75 -7.27 -34.25
N SER A 170 -29.85 -8.26 -34.10
CA SER A 170 -29.75 -9.37 -35.06
C SER A 170 -31.03 -10.23 -35.13
N TYR A 171 -31.73 -10.33 -33.99
CA TYR A 171 -33.05 -10.98 -33.91
C TYR A 171 -34.20 -10.07 -34.32
N LYS A 172 -33.93 -8.85 -34.79
CA LYS A 172 -34.93 -7.85 -35.21
C LYS A 172 -35.94 -7.50 -34.10
N LEU A 173 -35.48 -7.44 -32.84
CA LEU A 173 -36.28 -6.94 -31.73
C LEU A 173 -36.60 -5.44 -31.96
N PRO A 174 -37.69 -4.92 -31.38
CA PRO A 174 -38.01 -3.50 -31.50
C PRO A 174 -36.88 -2.58 -31.09
N PRO A 175 -36.68 -1.43 -31.76
CA PRO A 175 -35.59 -0.50 -31.45
C PRO A 175 -35.58 -0.04 -29.98
N GLU A 176 -36.76 0.14 -29.37
CA GLU A 176 -36.92 0.48 -27.96
C GLU A 176 -36.40 -0.62 -27.03
N THR A 177 -36.62 -1.90 -27.36
CA THR A 177 -36.07 -3.06 -26.64
C THR A 177 -34.54 -3.10 -26.77
N VAL A 178 -34.00 -2.90 -27.97
CA VAL A 178 -32.56 -2.84 -28.21
C VAL A 178 -31.91 -1.71 -27.40
N ALA A 179 -32.53 -0.53 -27.40
CA ALA A 179 -32.07 0.61 -26.62
C ALA A 179 -32.14 0.36 -25.11
N ALA A 180 -33.21 -0.30 -24.64
CA ALA A 180 -33.36 -0.68 -23.23
C ALA A 180 -32.26 -1.66 -22.79
N ILE A 181 -31.93 -2.69 -23.60
CA ILE A 181 -30.84 -3.63 -23.33
C ILE A 181 -29.47 -2.92 -23.29
N LYS A 182 -29.25 -1.98 -24.21
CA LYS A 182 -27.98 -1.23 -24.26
C LYS A 182 -27.77 -0.35 -23.03
N ASN A 183 -28.83 0.22 -22.46
CA ASN A 183 -28.76 1.27 -21.44
C ASN A 183 -29.18 0.83 -20.03
N HIS A 184 -29.39 -0.47 -19.76
CA HIS A 184 -29.87 -0.93 -18.45
C HIS A 184 -28.88 -0.70 -17.27
N HIS A 185 -27.63 -0.47 -17.58
CA HIS A 185 -26.61 -0.05 -16.61
C HIS A 185 -26.29 1.46 -16.65
N ALA A 186 -27.13 2.27 -17.27
CA ALA A 186 -26.93 3.72 -17.29
C ALA A 186 -26.97 4.31 -15.87
N PHE A 187 -26.19 5.37 -15.64
CA PHE A 187 -26.15 6.04 -14.33
C PHE A 187 -27.46 6.76 -14.01
N GLU A 188 -28.11 7.34 -15.03
CA GLU A 188 -29.41 8.01 -14.91
C GLU A 188 -30.48 7.23 -15.71
N PRO A 189 -31.79 7.41 -15.36
CA PRO A 189 -32.85 6.74 -16.06
C PRO A 189 -32.78 7.05 -17.56
N PRO A 190 -32.78 6.02 -18.44
CA PRO A 190 -32.76 6.24 -19.87
C PRO A 190 -34.07 6.86 -20.37
N GLU A 191 -34.05 7.39 -21.60
CA GLU A 191 -35.25 7.89 -22.25
C GLU A 191 -36.23 6.74 -22.58
N GLY A 192 -37.51 7.05 -22.47
CA GLY A 192 -38.61 6.10 -22.78
C GLY A 192 -38.96 5.15 -21.62
N THR A 193 -40.26 4.87 -21.49
CA THR A 193 -40.83 4.12 -20.37
C THR A 193 -40.26 2.68 -20.28
N LEU A 194 -40.09 1.98 -21.44
CA LEU A 194 -39.51 0.64 -21.45
C LEU A 194 -38.05 0.63 -20.99
N GLY A 195 -37.27 1.65 -21.40
CA GLY A 195 -35.88 1.82 -20.92
C GLY A 195 -35.82 2.02 -19.42
N GLN A 196 -36.70 2.86 -18.85
CA GLN A 196 -36.79 3.09 -17.41
C GLN A 196 -37.20 1.85 -16.62
N ILE A 197 -38.16 1.07 -17.17
CA ILE A 197 -38.58 -0.21 -16.58
C ILE A 197 -37.42 -1.21 -16.56
N ALA A 198 -36.69 -1.36 -17.66
CA ALA A 198 -35.53 -2.24 -17.73
C ALA A 198 -34.43 -1.85 -16.78
N TRP A 199 -34.11 -0.55 -16.71
CA TRP A 199 -33.10 0.03 -15.82
C TRP A 199 -33.46 -0.17 -14.34
N LEU A 200 -34.72 0.07 -13.92
CA LEU A 200 -35.10 -0.18 -12.53
C LEU A 200 -35.24 -1.70 -12.26
N GLY A 201 -35.68 -2.47 -13.24
CA GLY A 201 -35.75 -3.93 -13.16
C GLY A 201 -34.40 -4.58 -12.89
N GLU A 202 -33.33 -4.04 -13.51
CA GLU A 202 -31.95 -4.42 -13.23
C GLU A 202 -31.56 -4.11 -11.76
N CYS A 203 -31.86 -2.90 -11.28
CA CYS A 203 -31.56 -2.50 -9.90
C CYS A 203 -32.28 -3.41 -8.88
N ILE A 204 -33.55 -3.73 -9.11
CA ILE A 204 -34.36 -4.59 -8.24
C ILE A 204 -33.86 -6.04 -8.26
N ALA A 205 -33.55 -6.59 -9.44
CA ALA A 205 -32.96 -7.92 -9.55
C ALA A 205 -31.61 -8.00 -8.86
N GLY A 206 -30.79 -6.96 -8.99
CA GLY A 206 -29.48 -6.84 -8.39
C GLY A 206 -29.47 -6.85 -6.85
N VAL A 207 -30.60 -6.58 -6.18
CA VAL A 207 -30.70 -6.70 -4.70
C VAL A 207 -30.44 -8.13 -4.26
N PHE A 208 -30.86 -9.13 -5.03
CA PHE A 208 -30.68 -10.55 -4.72
C PHE A 208 -29.30 -11.10 -5.12
N GLU A 209 -28.47 -10.27 -5.72
CA GLU A 209 -27.12 -10.59 -6.20
C GLU A 209 -26.04 -9.83 -5.43
N ASN A 210 -26.45 -8.99 -4.47
CA ASN A 210 -25.54 -8.12 -3.73
C ASN A 210 -25.41 -8.57 -2.26
N PRO A 211 -24.20 -8.83 -1.77
CA PRO A 211 -24.00 -9.17 -0.36
C PRO A 211 -24.42 -8.04 0.60
N ALA A 212 -24.36 -6.77 0.15
CA ALA A 212 -24.85 -5.62 0.90
C ALA A 212 -26.35 -5.35 0.59
N VAL A 213 -27.20 -6.29 0.96
CA VAL A 213 -28.62 -6.33 0.61
C VAL A 213 -29.37 -5.05 0.96
N ASP A 214 -29.13 -4.48 2.14
CA ASP A 214 -29.81 -3.25 2.59
C ASP A 214 -29.41 -2.04 1.76
N LEU A 215 -28.12 -1.90 1.43
CA LEU A 215 -27.63 -0.82 0.56
C LEU A 215 -28.18 -0.96 -0.87
N ALA A 216 -28.22 -2.18 -1.39
CA ALA A 216 -28.79 -2.44 -2.71
C ALA A 216 -30.30 -2.12 -2.75
N ARG A 217 -31.05 -2.46 -1.70
CA ARG A 217 -32.45 -2.09 -1.53
C ARG A 217 -32.63 -0.56 -1.47
N GLU A 218 -31.83 0.14 -0.65
CA GLU A 218 -31.87 1.61 -0.58
C GLU A 218 -31.61 2.25 -1.95
N THR A 219 -30.65 1.70 -2.69
CA THR A 219 -30.35 2.12 -4.06
C THR A 219 -31.56 1.90 -4.98
N ALA A 220 -32.19 0.73 -4.95
CA ALA A 220 -33.38 0.46 -5.75
C ALA A 220 -34.55 1.42 -5.40
N VAL A 221 -34.75 1.74 -4.12
CA VAL A 221 -35.73 2.74 -3.67
C VAL A 221 -35.41 4.15 -4.19
N ALA A 222 -34.13 4.55 -4.11
CA ALA A 222 -33.68 5.85 -4.62
C ALA A 222 -33.90 5.97 -6.14
N GLN A 223 -33.56 4.90 -6.88
CA GLN A 223 -33.77 4.87 -8.33
C GLN A 223 -35.26 4.80 -8.68
N GLY A 224 -36.07 4.03 -7.95
CA GLY A 224 -37.53 3.97 -8.15
C GLY A 224 -38.20 5.32 -8.05
N ARG A 225 -37.77 6.16 -7.11
CA ARG A 225 -38.28 7.55 -6.96
C ARG A 225 -38.08 8.41 -8.21
N LYS A 226 -36.97 8.20 -8.95
CA LYS A 226 -36.67 8.95 -10.16
C LYS A 226 -37.73 8.68 -11.30
N ILE A 227 -38.38 7.53 -11.25
CA ILE A 227 -39.41 7.15 -12.23
C ILE A 227 -40.82 7.07 -11.64
N GLY A 228 -41.01 7.61 -10.44
CA GLY A 228 -42.34 7.79 -9.82
C GLY A 228 -42.80 6.65 -8.91
N LEU A 229 -41.95 5.69 -8.52
CA LEU A 229 -42.29 4.65 -7.58
C LEU A 229 -41.78 5.00 -6.14
N ASN A 230 -42.57 4.69 -5.13
CA ASN A 230 -42.24 4.90 -3.74
C ASN A 230 -41.62 3.64 -3.09
N ALA A 231 -41.10 3.77 -1.87
CA ALA A 231 -40.45 2.69 -1.16
C ALA A 231 -41.37 1.47 -0.93
N ALA A 232 -42.66 1.69 -0.61
CA ALA A 232 -43.59 0.61 -0.34
C ALA A 232 -43.89 -0.22 -1.62
N GLN A 233 -43.93 0.42 -2.78
CA GLN A 233 -44.09 -0.25 -4.07
C GLN A 233 -42.82 -1.10 -4.40
N ILE A 234 -41.62 -0.55 -4.18
CA ILE A 234 -40.38 -1.31 -4.36
C ILE A 234 -40.30 -2.52 -3.41
N ASP A 235 -40.63 -2.34 -2.12
CA ASP A 235 -40.68 -3.43 -1.16
C ASP A 235 -41.73 -4.49 -1.56
N GLY A 236 -42.88 -4.06 -2.07
CA GLY A 236 -43.90 -4.96 -2.61
C GLY A 236 -43.41 -5.77 -3.80
N ILE A 237 -42.62 -5.18 -4.70
CA ILE A 237 -41.97 -5.90 -5.82
C ILE A 237 -40.93 -6.91 -5.25
N LEU A 238 -40.02 -6.46 -4.39
CA LEU A 238 -38.99 -7.32 -3.81
C LEU A 238 -39.57 -8.53 -3.08
N SER A 239 -40.68 -8.38 -2.36
CA SER A 239 -41.32 -9.48 -1.65
C SER A 239 -41.97 -10.52 -2.59
N LYS A 240 -42.47 -10.10 -3.72
CA LYS A 240 -43.16 -10.98 -4.73
C LYS A 240 -42.19 -11.66 -5.69
N LEU A 241 -41.01 -11.06 -5.87
CA LEU A 241 -40.07 -11.43 -6.94
C LEU A 241 -39.60 -12.90 -6.83
N PRO A 242 -39.12 -13.44 -5.67
CA PRO A 242 -38.65 -14.83 -5.58
C PRO A 242 -39.76 -15.85 -5.98
N THR A 243 -40.94 -15.68 -5.42
CA THR A 243 -42.08 -16.58 -5.70
C THR A 243 -42.46 -16.57 -7.17
N GLN A 244 -42.60 -15.39 -7.78
CA GLN A 244 -42.94 -15.28 -9.19
C GLN A 244 -41.86 -15.79 -10.14
N VAL A 245 -40.58 -15.62 -9.78
CA VAL A 245 -39.44 -16.21 -10.52
C VAL A 245 -39.53 -17.74 -10.49
N ALA A 246 -39.79 -18.34 -9.32
CA ALA A 246 -39.94 -19.77 -9.16
C ALA A 246 -41.14 -20.32 -10.00
N GLU A 247 -42.28 -19.64 -9.99
CA GLU A 247 -43.44 -19.99 -10.77
C GLU A 247 -43.12 -19.96 -12.29
N VAL A 248 -42.47 -18.91 -12.78
CA VAL A 248 -42.08 -18.78 -14.18
C VAL A 248 -41.05 -19.84 -14.55
N ALA A 249 -40.06 -20.09 -13.71
CA ALA A 249 -39.03 -21.10 -13.95
C ALA A 249 -39.66 -22.51 -14.06
N ALA A 250 -40.60 -22.83 -13.17
CA ALA A 250 -41.33 -24.10 -13.20
C ALA A 250 -42.18 -24.22 -14.50
N ALA A 251 -42.86 -23.13 -14.87
CA ALA A 251 -43.69 -23.11 -16.11
C ALA A 251 -42.84 -23.26 -17.39
N LEU A 252 -41.60 -22.74 -17.38
CA LEU A 252 -40.66 -22.87 -18.48
C LEU A 252 -39.81 -24.15 -18.42
N ASN A 253 -40.02 -24.98 -17.37
CA ASN A 253 -39.18 -26.15 -17.08
C ASN A 253 -37.70 -25.81 -17.09
N SER A 254 -37.36 -24.69 -16.46
CA SER A 254 -36.00 -24.19 -16.35
C SER A 254 -35.45 -24.46 -14.92
N ASP A 255 -34.33 -25.14 -14.87
CA ASP A 255 -33.65 -25.36 -13.60
C ASP A 255 -32.81 -24.11 -13.21
N ILE A 256 -33.22 -23.45 -12.15
CA ILE A 256 -32.60 -22.22 -11.67
C ILE A 256 -32.00 -22.36 -10.24
N GLY A 257 -32.00 -23.59 -9.71
CA GLY A 257 -31.60 -23.84 -8.32
C GLY A 257 -32.58 -23.27 -7.28
N GLU A 258 -32.15 -23.27 -6.03
CA GLU A 258 -32.93 -22.65 -4.94
C GLU A 258 -32.82 -21.12 -5.00
N LEU A 259 -33.96 -20.46 -4.92
CA LEU A 259 -34.04 -19.02 -4.79
C LEU A 259 -34.20 -18.65 -3.33
N GLN A 260 -33.26 -17.87 -2.81
CA GLN A 260 -33.37 -17.32 -1.48
C GLN A 260 -34.31 -16.11 -1.46
N ASP A 261 -35.09 -15.99 -0.38
CA ASP A 261 -35.85 -14.77 -0.12
C ASP A 261 -34.92 -13.67 0.49
N LEU A 262 -35.46 -12.46 0.57
CA LEU A 262 -34.70 -11.31 1.07
C LEU A 262 -34.22 -11.49 2.53
N GLN A 263 -35.01 -12.20 3.36
CA GLN A 263 -34.68 -12.42 4.75
C GLN A 263 -33.55 -13.46 4.90
N ALA A 264 -33.57 -14.52 4.10
CA ALA A 264 -32.52 -15.52 4.06
C ALA A 264 -31.18 -14.88 3.64
N LEU A 265 -31.19 -14.04 2.58
CA LEU A 265 -30.00 -13.30 2.14
C LEU A 265 -29.45 -12.37 3.21
N LYS A 266 -30.31 -11.64 3.94
CA LYS A 266 -29.88 -10.79 5.06
C LYS A 266 -29.25 -11.59 6.19
N ASN A 267 -29.82 -12.74 6.53
CA ASN A 267 -29.29 -13.61 7.57
C ASN A 267 -27.91 -14.16 7.18
N ASP A 268 -27.73 -14.58 5.93
CA ASP A 268 -26.45 -15.08 5.42
C ASP A 268 -25.40 -13.99 5.37
N ALA A 269 -25.76 -12.79 4.91
CA ALA A 269 -24.88 -11.62 4.96
C ALA A 269 -24.46 -11.24 6.39
N GLY A 270 -25.40 -11.31 7.33
CA GLY A 270 -25.12 -11.08 8.75
C GLY A 270 -24.15 -12.10 9.36
N ARG A 271 -24.31 -13.39 9.01
CA ARG A 271 -23.37 -14.45 9.42
C ARG A 271 -21.97 -14.22 8.85
N LEU A 272 -21.88 -13.93 7.55
CA LEU A 272 -20.60 -13.64 6.89
C LEU A 272 -19.89 -12.45 7.53
N LEU A 273 -20.62 -11.37 7.84
CA LEU A 273 -20.06 -10.20 8.52
C LEU A 273 -19.56 -10.55 9.93
N ALA A 274 -20.28 -11.38 10.67
CA ALA A 274 -19.86 -11.84 12.01
C ALA A 274 -18.56 -12.65 11.92
N ASP A 275 -18.45 -13.57 10.96
CA ASP A 275 -17.25 -14.38 10.73
C ASP A 275 -16.05 -13.51 10.33
N ILE A 276 -16.25 -12.54 9.44
CA ILE A 276 -15.22 -11.59 9.04
C ILE A 276 -14.76 -10.75 10.23
N ASN A 277 -15.68 -10.23 11.05
CA ASN A 277 -15.33 -9.46 12.24
C ASN A 277 -14.52 -10.29 13.24
N GLN A 278 -14.88 -11.54 13.47
CA GLN A 278 -14.13 -12.44 14.33
C GLN A 278 -12.71 -12.70 13.81
N GLN A 279 -12.53 -12.85 12.50
CA GLN A 279 -11.21 -12.98 11.89
C GLN A 279 -10.38 -11.70 12.06
N TYR A 280 -11.01 -10.52 11.86
CA TYR A 280 -10.33 -9.23 12.06
C TYR A 280 -9.87 -9.04 13.51
N GLU A 281 -10.70 -9.41 14.50
CA GLU A 281 -10.30 -9.38 15.91
C GLU A 281 -9.07 -10.24 16.17
N GLY A 282 -9.00 -11.44 15.61
CA GLY A 282 -7.83 -12.32 15.68
C GLY A 282 -6.57 -11.69 15.08
N VAL A 283 -6.70 -11.03 13.91
CA VAL A 283 -5.61 -10.32 13.26
C VAL A 283 -5.12 -9.14 14.10
N ILE A 284 -6.04 -8.36 14.70
CA ILE A 284 -5.70 -7.21 15.55
C ILE A 284 -4.91 -7.66 16.79
N VAL A 285 -5.35 -8.74 17.45
CA VAL A 285 -4.63 -9.31 18.60
C VAL A 285 -3.21 -9.73 18.19
N LYS A 286 -3.08 -10.47 17.08
CA LYS A 286 -1.78 -10.92 16.58
C LYS A 286 -0.86 -9.76 16.19
N LEU A 287 -1.41 -8.73 15.55
CA LEU A 287 -0.66 -7.51 15.22
C LEU A 287 -0.16 -6.81 16.49
N GLY A 288 -0.98 -6.75 17.53
CA GLY A 288 -0.60 -6.19 18.84
C GLY A 288 0.57 -6.95 19.49
N GLU A 289 0.58 -8.28 19.41
CA GLU A 289 1.68 -9.11 19.89
C GLU A 289 2.99 -8.84 19.11
N LEU A 290 2.90 -8.82 17.77
CA LEU A 290 4.06 -8.57 16.90
C LEU A 290 4.65 -7.16 17.09
N LEU A 291 3.81 -6.16 17.33
CA LEU A 291 4.28 -4.81 17.63
C LEU A 291 5.07 -4.75 18.94
N ARG A 292 4.59 -5.41 20.00
CA ARG A 292 5.31 -5.49 21.29
C ARG A 292 6.64 -6.22 21.15
N GLU A 293 6.66 -7.33 20.40
CA GLU A 293 7.90 -8.07 20.14
C GLU A 293 8.90 -7.23 19.36
N LYS A 294 8.44 -6.52 18.32
CA LYS A 294 9.27 -5.56 17.56
C LYS A 294 9.87 -4.47 18.45
N GLU A 295 9.06 -3.86 19.33
CA GLU A 295 9.53 -2.83 20.26
C GLU A 295 10.64 -3.37 21.17
N LYS A 296 10.45 -4.58 21.72
CA LYS A 296 11.44 -5.26 22.57
C LYS A 296 12.75 -5.50 21.81
N LEU A 297 12.68 -6.09 20.62
CA LEU A 297 13.86 -6.36 19.80
C LEU A 297 14.57 -5.08 19.37
N THR A 298 13.85 -4.00 19.12
CA THR A 298 14.44 -2.69 18.77
C THR A 298 15.23 -2.12 19.92
N GLU A 299 14.74 -2.23 21.15
CA GLU A 299 15.48 -1.77 22.34
C GLU A 299 16.71 -2.64 22.64
N GLU A 300 16.60 -3.96 22.51
CA GLU A 300 17.75 -4.87 22.65
C GLU A 300 18.84 -4.54 21.62
N LEU A 301 18.45 -4.30 20.36
CA LEU A 301 19.37 -3.91 19.29
C LEU A 301 20.05 -2.55 19.58
N ARG A 302 19.29 -1.58 20.10
CA ARG A 302 19.83 -0.27 20.48
C ARG A 302 20.89 -0.41 21.57
N LEU A 303 20.61 -1.17 22.64
CA LEU A 303 21.54 -1.42 23.73
C LEU A 303 22.80 -2.16 23.26
N ALA A 304 22.64 -3.16 22.40
CA ALA A 304 23.77 -3.87 21.81
C ALA A 304 24.64 -2.95 20.94
N ASN A 305 24.03 -2.08 20.12
CA ASN A 305 24.74 -1.11 19.30
C ASN A 305 25.47 -0.07 20.15
N ASP A 306 24.87 0.46 21.23
CA ASP A 306 25.51 1.40 22.15
C ASP A 306 26.73 0.75 22.82
N THR A 307 26.62 -0.53 23.22
CA THR A 307 27.73 -1.30 23.79
C THR A 307 28.86 -1.50 22.77
N LEU A 308 28.53 -1.92 21.54
CA LEU A 308 29.51 -2.08 20.46
C LEU A 308 30.19 -0.75 20.09
N ALA A 309 29.43 0.34 20.03
CA ALA A 309 29.96 1.67 19.77
C ALA A 309 30.94 2.11 20.88
N SER A 310 30.62 1.85 22.16
CA SER A 310 31.52 2.11 23.30
C SER A 310 32.80 1.31 23.18
N LEU A 311 32.72 0.00 22.94
CA LEU A 311 33.89 -0.87 22.76
C LEU A 311 34.75 -0.48 21.55
N ALA A 312 34.14 0.02 20.49
CA ALA A 312 34.82 0.44 19.26
C ALA A 312 35.41 1.85 19.33
N SER A 313 35.07 2.66 20.32
CA SER A 313 35.46 4.08 20.43
C SER A 313 36.49 4.39 21.52
N THR A 314 36.76 3.47 22.41
CA THR A 314 37.74 3.64 23.52
C THR A 314 38.97 2.77 23.32
N ASP A 315 40.12 3.29 23.80
CA ASP A 315 41.37 2.52 23.94
C ASP A 315 41.29 1.66 25.19
N ALA A 316 41.50 0.35 25.06
CA ALA A 316 41.34 -0.61 26.16
C ALA A 316 42.34 -0.42 27.32
N LEU A 317 43.54 0.15 27.06
CA LEU A 317 44.55 0.35 28.04
C LEU A 317 44.33 1.64 28.83
N THR A 318 44.07 2.75 28.15
CA THR A 318 44.06 4.09 28.74
C THR A 318 42.67 4.62 29.04
N SER A 319 41.61 3.94 28.51
CA SER A 319 40.21 4.36 28.56
C SER A 319 39.94 5.73 27.90
N LEU A 320 40.89 6.28 27.17
CA LEU A 320 40.71 7.46 26.32
C LEU A 320 40.00 7.08 25.05
N PRO A 321 39.36 8.03 24.35
CA PRO A 321 38.99 7.87 22.97
C PRO A 321 40.12 7.29 22.12
N ASN A 322 39.82 6.28 21.32
CA ASN A 322 40.81 5.70 20.41
C ASN A 322 40.94 6.54 19.11
N ARG A 323 41.81 6.16 18.21
CA ARG A 323 42.05 6.84 16.94
C ARG A 323 40.78 7.09 16.14
N ARG A 324 39.88 6.09 16.02
CA ARG A 324 38.64 6.23 15.29
C ARG A 324 37.72 7.28 15.89
N ALA A 325 37.54 7.24 17.22
CA ALA A 325 36.72 8.23 17.91
C ALA A 325 37.31 9.65 17.81
N LEU A 326 38.65 9.75 17.80
CA LEU A 326 39.34 11.02 17.58
C LEU A 326 39.08 11.58 16.18
N GLU A 327 39.21 10.78 15.13
CA GLU A 327 38.99 11.18 13.73
C GLU A 327 37.54 11.67 13.53
N ASP A 328 36.55 10.97 14.12
CA ASP A 328 35.14 11.37 14.08
C ASP A 328 34.92 12.72 14.82
N GLU A 329 35.52 12.90 16.00
CA GLU A 329 35.30 14.12 16.77
C GLU A 329 36.07 15.31 16.18
N LEU A 330 37.26 15.09 15.64
CA LEU A 330 38.01 16.11 14.92
C LEU A 330 37.23 16.63 13.72
N THR A 331 36.59 15.72 12.95
CA THR A 331 35.70 16.09 11.82
C THR A 331 34.51 16.93 12.29
N ARG A 332 33.87 16.54 13.39
CA ARG A 332 32.75 17.29 13.97
C ARG A 332 33.20 18.66 14.50
N SER A 333 34.31 18.71 15.17
CA SER A 333 34.85 19.96 15.73
C SER A 333 35.29 20.94 14.66
N ALA A 334 35.93 20.46 13.58
CA ALA A 334 36.30 21.28 12.45
C ALA A 334 35.06 21.85 11.72
N SER A 335 34.00 21.02 11.51
CA SER A 335 32.75 21.47 10.94
C SER A 335 32.04 22.53 11.77
N ARG A 336 32.08 22.44 13.10
CA ARG A 336 31.57 23.47 14.02
C ARG A 336 32.41 24.75 13.93
N ALA A 337 33.75 24.63 14.04
CA ALA A 337 34.67 25.77 13.95
C ALA A 337 34.48 26.55 12.64
N SER A 338 34.30 25.84 11.52
CA SER A 338 34.02 26.43 10.21
C SER A 338 32.73 27.22 10.17
N ARG A 339 31.61 26.68 10.69
CA ARG A 339 30.32 27.36 10.73
C ARG A 339 30.31 28.59 11.65
N ASP A 340 30.92 28.43 12.84
CA ASP A 340 30.83 29.42 13.92
C ASP A 340 31.95 30.46 13.79
N GLY A 341 32.91 30.30 12.86
CA GLY A 341 34.06 31.18 12.71
C GLY A 341 34.98 31.14 13.88
N THR A 342 35.08 30.03 14.62
CA THR A 342 35.86 29.88 15.84
C THR A 342 37.19 29.16 15.60
N TRP A 343 38.08 29.20 16.59
CA TRP A 343 39.36 28.51 16.53
C TRP A 343 39.24 27.04 16.85
N LEU A 344 40.02 26.20 16.14
CA LEU A 344 40.28 24.82 16.46
C LEU A 344 41.76 24.59 16.59
N SER A 345 42.21 24.01 17.70
CA SER A 345 43.60 23.64 17.88
C SER A 345 43.78 22.15 18.13
N LEU A 346 44.93 21.62 17.73
CA LEU A 346 45.30 20.22 17.88
C LEU A 346 46.66 20.13 18.57
N LEU A 347 46.77 19.27 19.57
CA LEU A 347 48.01 18.89 20.19
C LEU A 347 48.38 17.48 19.74
N ALA A 348 49.49 17.29 19.04
CA ALA A 348 50.09 15.99 18.76
C ALA A 348 51.18 15.73 19.84
N MET A 349 51.14 14.59 20.49
CA MET A 349 51.97 14.32 21.66
C MET A 349 52.57 12.92 21.60
N ASP A 350 53.77 12.77 22.12
CA ASP A 350 54.50 11.49 22.12
C ASP A 350 55.34 11.37 23.38
N VAL A 351 55.34 10.19 23.99
CA VAL A 351 56.13 9.91 25.20
C VAL A 351 57.60 9.74 24.81
N ASP A 352 58.44 10.61 25.36
CA ASP A 352 59.84 10.67 25.01
C ASP A 352 60.58 9.38 25.39
N HIS A 353 61.35 8.83 24.46
CA HIS A 353 62.18 7.63 24.62
C HIS A 353 61.42 6.36 25.05
N PHE A 354 60.11 6.27 24.76
CA PHE A 354 59.27 5.19 25.26
C PHE A 354 59.73 3.78 24.83
N LYS A 355 60.29 3.62 23.64
CA LYS A 355 60.89 2.35 23.22
C LYS A 355 62.05 1.94 24.13
N SER A 356 63.01 2.85 24.36
CA SER A 356 64.13 2.59 25.25
C SER A 356 63.68 2.36 26.70
N PHE A 357 62.63 3.03 27.13
CA PHE A 357 61.99 2.82 28.41
C PHE A 357 61.42 1.39 28.54
N ASN A 358 60.71 0.92 27.54
CA ASN A 358 60.18 -0.47 27.47
C ASN A 358 61.31 -1.50 27.44
N ASP A 359 62.37 -1.23 26.69
CA ASP A 359 63.55 -2.12 26.61
C ASP A 359 64.23 -2.26 27.98
N THR A 360 64.16 -1.21 28.85
CA THR A 360 64.78 -1.19 30.15
C THR A 360 63.89 -1.73 31.27
N HIS A 361 62.59 -1.40 31.24
CA HIS A 361 61.68 -1.66 32.35
C HIS A 361 60.59 -2.71 32.02
N GLY A 362 60.54 -3.17 30.78
CA GLY A 362 59.55 -4.13 30.32
C GLY A 362 58.24 -3.47 29.86
N HIS A 363 57.46 -4.17 29.00
CA HIS A 363 56.21 -3.67 28.45
C HIS A 363 55.16 -3.38 29.53
N ALA A 364 55.10 -4.19 30.60
CA ALA A 364 54.12 -3.95 31.67
C ALA A 364 54.34 -2.63 32.41
N ALA A 365 55.60 -2.21 32.56
CA ALA A 365 55.97 -0.90 33.11
C ALA A 365 55.57 0.22 32.13
N GLY A 366 55.76 0.01 30.83
CA GLY A 366 55.27 0.92 29.78
C GLY A 366 53.76 1.09 29.80
N ASP A 367 53.01 0.01 29.94
CA ASP A 367 51.56 0.05 30.06
C ASP A 367 51.09 0.86 31.27
N ALA A 368 51.76 0.69 32.44
CA ALA A 368 51.47 1.48 33.62
C ALA A 368 51.74 3.00 33.41
N VAL A 369 52.79 3.33 32.68
CA VAL A 369 53.05 4.72 32.24
C VAL A 369 51.95 5.24 31.33
N LEU A 370 51.55 4.49 30.31
CA LEU A 370 50.49 4.91 29.38
C LEU A 370 49.13 5.10 30.07
N ILE A 371 48.81 4.27 31.06
CA ILE A 371 47.60 4.46 31.92
C ILE A 371 47.71 5.78 32.69
N THR A 372 48.88 6.08 33.21
CA THR A 372 49.12 7.36 33.95
C THR A 372 48.99 8.54 33.00
N VAL A 373 49.52 8.43 31.77
CA VAL A 373 49.33 9.43 30.70
C VAL A 373 47.86 9.69 30.47
N GLY A 374 47.05 8.65 30.26
CA GLY A 374 45.62 8.79 30.05
C GLY A 374 44.91 9.51 31.19
N LYS A 375 45.19 9.16 32.42
CA LYS A 375 44.62 9.81 33.61
C LYS A 375 45.00 11.28 33.72
N LEU A 376 46.26 11.60 33.48
CA LEU A 376 46.72 13.00 33.50
C LEU A 376 46.10 13.85 32.40
N LEU A 377 45.97 13.31 31.21
CA LEU A 377 45.30 14.03 30.11
C LEU A 377 43.85 14.37 30.46
N ILE A 378 43.12 13.43 31.04
CA ILE A 378 41.76 13.70 31.52
C ILE A 378 41.71 14.82 32.56
N GLN A 379 42.67 14.83 33.49
CA GLN A 379 42.74 15.84 34.55
C GLN A 379 43.15 17.22 34.03
N GLN A 380 44.00 17.27 33.02
CA GLN A 380 44.53 18.52 32.46
C GLN A 380 43.60 19.12 31.39
N CYS A 381 42.65 18.36 30.83
CA CYS A 381 41.69 18.82 29.83
C CYS A 381 40.43 19.34 30.50
N ARG A 382 39.84 20.42 29.98
CA ARG A 382 38.50 20.89 30.38
C ARG A 382 37.41 20.05 29.71
N LYS A 383 36.17 20.14 30.16
CA LYS A 383 35.03 19.36 29.69
C LYS A 383 34.79 19.41 28.17
N GLY A 384 35.32 20.40 27.46
CA GLY A 384 35.16 20.51 26.00
C GLY A 384 36.37 20.04 25.19
N ASP A 385 37.50 19.75 25.87
CA ASP A 385 38.72 19.26 25.23
C ASP A 385 38.62 17.73 25.08
N ILE A 386 39.18 17.18 24.00
CA ILE A 386 39.05 15.76 23.67
C ILE A 386 40.45 15.13 23.64
N PRO A 387 40.93 14.57 24.76
CA PRO A 387 42.13 13.76 24.78
C PRO A 387 41.83 12.38 24.17
N ALA A 388 42.74 11.86 23.37
CA ALA A 388 42.65 10.56 22.72
C ALA A 388 44.02 9.88 22.65
N ARG A 389 44.03 8.54 22.56
CA ARG A 389 45.23 7.77 22.23
C ARG A 389 45.20 7.48 20.71
N TYR A 390 46.19 8.03 20.00
CA TYR A 390 46.30 7.87 18.57
C TYR A 390 46.86 6.50 18.18
N GLY A 391 47.87 6.01 18.91
CA GLY A 391 48.46 4.69 18.74
C GLY A 391 49.77 4.55 19.55
N GLY A 392 50.10 3.33 19.97
CA GLY A 392 51.32 3.07 20.71
C GLY A 392 51.55 4.03 21.89
N GLU A 393 52.54 4.91 21.76
CA GLU A 393 52.94 5.97 22.72
C GLU A 393 52.46 7.37 22.31
N GLU A 394 51.62 7.45 21.26
CA GLU A 394 51.15 8.71 20.69
C GLU A 394 49.74 9.06 21.21
N PHE A 395 49.60 10.32 21.61
CA PHE A 395 48.34 10.88 22.11
C PHE A 395 48.00 12.17 21.35
N THR A 396 46.77 12.49 21.31
CA THR A 396 46.28 13.70 20.65
C THR A 396 45.21 14.37 21.51
N VAL A 397 45.22 15.71 21.58
CA VAL A 397 44.13 16.47 22.22
C VAL A 397 43.57 17.46 21.24
N VAL A 398 42.26 17.38 21.01
CA VAL A 398 41.51 18.37 20.24
C VAL A 398 41.03 19.45 21.20
N LEU A 399 41.27 20.71 20.86
CA LEU A 399 40.92 21.88 21.65
C LEU A 399 39.95 22.78 20.85
N PRO A 400 38.62 22.55 20.93
CA PRO A 400 37.63 23.42 20.30
C PRO A 400 37.66 24.83 20.94
N ASN A 401 37.33 25.86 20.16
CA ASN A 401 37.25 27.25 20.59
C ASN A 401 38.52 27.72 21.33
N THR A 402 39.69 27.30 20.83
CA THR A 402 41.00 27.62 21.44
C THR A 402 41.96 28.08 20.36
N ASN A 403 42.47 29.29 20.49
CA ASN A 403 43.44 29.86 19.54
C ASN A 403 44.87 29.34 19.83
N ALA A 404 45.82 29.69 18.98
CA ALA A 404 47.20 29.21 19.06
C ALA A 404 47.87 29.51 20.41
N LEU A 405 47.64 30.70 20.97
CA LEU A 405 48.21 31.08 22.25
C LEU A 405 47.60 30.26 23.41
N GLY A 406 46.29 30.12 23.40
CA GLY A 406 45.58 29.27 24.39
C GLY A 406 46.01 27.81 24.31
N ALA A 407 46.18 27.28 23.09
CA ALA A 407 46.62 25.90 22.87
C ALA A 407 48.05 25.68 23.38
N ALA A 408 48.96 26.64 23.17
CA ALA A 408 50.33 26.59 23.69
C ALA A 408 50.35 26.57 25.22
N VAL A 409 49.49 27.36 25.88
CA VAL A 409 49.35 27.37 27.35
C VAL A 409 48.85 26.01 27.86
N VAL A 410 47.85 25.42 27.20
CA VAL A 410 47.37 24.08 27.58
C VAL A 410 48.43 23.00 27.36
N ALA A 411 49.16 23.06 26.23
CA ALA A 411 50.24 22.13 25.93
C ALA A 411 51.35 22.21 26.97
N GLU A 412 51.81 23.42 27.37
CA GLU A 412 52.86 23.59 28.38
C GLU A 412 52.36 23.13 29.76
N ARG A 413 51.11 23.35 30.14
CA ARG A 413 50.52 22.83 31.36
C ARG A 413 50.56 21.31 31.40
N ILE A 414 50.14 20.66 30.27
CA ILE A 414 50.20 19.20 30.12
C ILE A 414 51.65 18.72 30.23
N ARG A 415 52.60 19.31 29.49
CA ARG A 415 54.01 18.93 29.51
C ARG A 415 54.57 18.96 30.92
N ARG A 416 54.35 20.06 31.69
CA ARG A 416 54.83 20.19 33.10
C ARG A 416 54.19 19.18 34.01
N ALA A 417 52.89 18.87 33.82
CA ALA A 417 52.24 17.85 34.61
C ALA A 417 52.90 16.47 34.41
N PHE A 418 53.32 16.15 33.17
CA PHE A 418 54.04 14.91 32.88
C PHE A 418 55.49 14.94 33.44
N GLU A 419 56.20 16.02 33.27
CA GLU A 419 57.59 16.17 33.79
C GLU A 419 57.67 15.93 35.29
N THR A 420 56.64 16.32 36.06
CA THR A 420 56.53 16.15 37.47
C THR A 420 55.78 14.91 37.92
N SER A 421 55.19 14.17 37.01
CA SER A 421 54.42 13.00 37.37
C SER A 421 55.29 11.81 37.76
N GLU A 422 54.74 11.00 38.62
CA GLU A 422 55.36 9.77 39.09
C GLU A 422 54.43 8.60 38.87
N THR A 423 54.90 7.55 38.17
CA THR A 423 54.16 6.31 37.99
C THR A 423 54.70 5.24 38.93
N PRO A 424 54.00 4.86 40.00
CA PRO A 424 54.40 3.76 40.86
C PRO A 424 54.26 2.42 40.12
N TYR A 425 55.33 1.66 40.09
CA TYR A 425 55.38 0.33 39.52
C TYR A 425 56.36 -0.58 40.26
N GLU A 426 55.87 -1.71 40.78
CA GLU A 426 56.70 -2.71 41.53
C GLU A 426 57.65 -2.11 42.57
N GLY A 427 57.15 -1.16 43.36
CA GLY A 427 57.92 -0.50 44.39
C GLY A 427 58.95 0.52 43.89
N LYS A 428 59.01 0.78 42.61
CA LYS A 428 59.83 1.82 41.96
C LYS A 428 58.93 2.99 41.51
N THR A 429 59.53 4.16 41.42
CA THR A 429 58.91 5.34 40.86
C THR A 429 59.45 5.59 39.45
N LEU A 430 58.60 5.46 38.44
CA LEU A 430 58.95 5.70 37.04
C LEU A 430 58.61 7.13 36.67
N ARG A 431 59.44 7.77 35.84
CA ARG A 431 59.21 9.12 35.30
C ARG A 431 59.46 9.12 33.80
N VAL A 432 58.62 9.80 33.07
CA VAL A 432 58.75 10.01 31.64
C VAL A 432 58.46 11.46 31.30
N THR A 433 58.98 11.95 30.21
CA THR A 433 58.62 13.25 29.65
C THR A 433 57.87 13.11 28.36
N MET A 434 57.33 14.20 27.88
CA MET A 434 56.51 14.21 26.68
C MET A 434 56.87 15.40 25.81
N SER A 435 57.02 15.17 24.51
CA SER A 435 57.11 16.19 23.47
C SER A 435 55.74 16.50 22.91
N ILE A 436 55.46 17.78 22.67
CA ILE A 436 54.14 18.23 22.19
C ILE A 436 54.30 19.19 21.00
N GLY A 437 53.58 18.87 19.91
CA GLY A 437 53.40 19.75 18.75
C GLY A 437 52.01 20.39 18.80
N VAL A 438 51.93 21.67 18.56
CA VAL A 438 50.68 22.44 18.57
C VAL A 438 50.41 23.00 17.18
N ALA A 439 49.21 22.79 16.65
CA ALA A 439 48.73 23.48 15.45
C ALA A 439 47.34 24.08 15.70
N SER A 440 47.06 25.20 15.08
CA SER A 440 45.77 25.89 15.20
C SER A 440 45.27 26.36 13.86
N ALA A 441 43.95 26.36 13.67
CA ALA A 441 43.24 26.85 12.49
C ALA A 441 42.07 27.73 12.94
N LEU A 442 41.80 28.79 12.18
CA LEU A 442 40.59 29.60 12.32
C LEU A 442 39.53 29.10 11.33
N GLY A 443 38.28 28.94 11.77
CA GLY A 443 37.23 28.38 10.98
C GLY A 443 36.82 29.17 9.71
N ARG A 444 37.24 30.41 9.56
CA ARG A 444 37.11 31.18 8.32
C ARG A 444 38.35 30.97 7.45
N GLY A 445 38.23 30.27 6.30
CA GLY A 445 39.36 29.98 5.41
C GLY A 445 39.91 28.59 5.64
N VAL A 446 39.09 27.57 5.50
CA VAL A 446 39.31 26.19 5.94
C VAL A 446 40.52 25.56 5.27
N GLU A 447 41.59 25.47 6.03
CA GLU A 447 42.61 24.45 5.84
C GLU A 447 41.98 23.05 6.02
N PRO A 448 42.27 22.07 5.15
CA PRO A 448 41.84 20.69 5.35
C PRO A 448 42.32 20.16 6.71
N ILE A 449 41.48 19.36 7.38
CA ILE A 449 41.82 18.72 8.68
C ILE A 449 43.17 18.00 8.59
N SER A 450 43.46 17.35 7.48
CA SER A 450 44.74 16.70 7.20
C SER A 450 45.91 17.64 7.28
N ALA A 451 45.80 18.88 6.81
CA ALA A 451 46.86 19.88 6.90
C ALA A 451 47.08 20.37 8.34
N LEU A 452 46.01 20.53 9.15
CA LEU A 452 46.09 20.82 10.56
C LEU A 452 46.85 19.71 11.34
N CYS A 453 46.51 18.43 11.04
CA CYS A 453 47.19 17.28 11.61
C CYS A 453 48.69 17.27 11.22
N THR A 454 48.99 17.43 9.92
CA THR A 454 50.36 17.46 9.42
C THR A 454 51.19 18.55 10.12
N ARG A 455 50.65 19.76 10.29
CA ARG A 455 51.33 20.84 10.98
C ARG A 455 51.57 20.53 12.48
N ALA A 456 50.65 19.86 13.16
CA ALA A 456 50.82 19.42 14.53
C ALA A 456 51.95 18.36 14.66
N ASP A 457 52.01 17.41 13.73
CA ASP A 457 53.03 16.38 13.67
C ASP A 457 54.39 16.95 13.34
N GLU A 458 54.50 17.90 12.41
CA GLU A 458 55.74 18.62 12.11
C GLU A 458 56.26 19.40 13.31
N ALA A 459 55.36 20.07 14.05
CA ALA A 459 55.71 20.76 15.29
C ALA A 459 56.19 19.76 16.37
N LEU A 460 55.54 18.61 16.50
CA LEU A 460 55.97 17.52 17.38
C LEU A 460 57.37 17.01 17.02
N TYR A 461 57.63 16.81 15.75
CA TYR A 461 58.93 16.43 15.23
C TYR A 461 60.00 17.47 15.55
N CYS A 462 59.69 18.77 15.42
CA CYS A 462 60.59 19.85 15.85
C CYS A 462 60.87 19.81 17.35
N ALA A 463 59.85 19.55 18.20
CA ALA A 463 60.02 19.41 19.65
C ALA A 463 60.98 18.26 19.99
N LYS A 464 60.82 17.10 19.35
CA LYS A 464 61.68 15.92 19.51
C LYS A 464 63.15 16.23 19.11
N ARG A 465 63.36 16.91 17.97
CA ARG A 465 64.69 17.27 17.46
C ARG A 465 65.37 18.35 18.30
N ALA A 466 64.65 19.28 18.87
CA ALA A 466 65.18 20.35 19.69
C ALA A 466 65.60 19.91 21.11
N GLY A 467 65.52 18.60 21.43
CA GLY A 467 65.98 18.05 22.71
C GLY A 467 64.88 17.52 23.60
N ARG A 468 63.68 17.28 23.03
CA ARG A 468 62.48 16.68 23.70
C ARG A 468 61.98 17.49 24.91
N ASN A 469 61.02 16.94 25.67
CA ASN A 469 60.39 17.54 26.85
C ASN A 469 60.04 19.03 26.63
N ARG A 470 59.40 19.34 25.54
CA ARG A 470 59.05 20.72 25.18
C ARG A 470 57.82 20.80 24.26
N VAL A 471 57.29 22.01 24.21
CA VAL A 471 56.19 22.37 23.29
C VAL A 471 56.78 23.13 22.10
N PHE A 472 56.34 22.75 20.90
CA PHE A 472 56.58 23.50 19.66
C PHE A 472 55.24 23.87 19.05
N SER A 473 55.08 25.13 18.62
CA SER A 473 53.88 25.60 17.92
C SER A 473 54.16 25.79 16.43
N ALA A 474 53.36 25.20 15.57
CA ALA A 474 53.42 25.46 14.15
C ALA A 474 53.00 26.90 13.85
N SER A 475 53.65 27.53 12.90
CA SER A 475 53.24 28.84 12.40
C SER A 475 51.80 28.74 11.82
N LEU A 476 51.01 29.79 12.04
CA LEU A 476 49.71 29.90 11.38
C LEU A 476 49.93 29.93 9.87
N PRO A 477 49.11 29.27 9.03
CA PRO A 477 49.17 29.43 7.62
C PRO A 477 48.96 30.92 7.25
N ALA A 478 49.71 31.42 6.29
CA ALA A 478 49.50 32.78 5.80
C ALA A 478 48.03 32.89 5.31
N PRO A 479 47.29 33.94 5.67
CA PRO A 479 45.96 34.13 5.16
C PRO A 479 46.04 34.13 3.61
N ASN A 480 45.19 33.35 2.95
CA ASN A 480 45.00 33.51 1.52
C ASN A 480 44.43 34.92 1.30
N LEU A 481 45.30 35.84 0.85
CA LEU A 481 44.93 37.18 0.45
C LEU A 481 44.29 37.10 -0.96
N GLU A 482 43.09 36.57 -1.05
CA GLU A 482 42.15 36.92 -2.08
C GLU A 482 40.88 37.34 -1.32
N ASP A 483 40.59 38.65 -1.39
CA ASP A 483 39.45 39.35 -0.77
C ASP A 483 39.60 39.71 0.73
N ASP A 484 40.20 40.85 0.98
CA ASP A 484 39.81 42.04 1.76
C ASP A 484 41.07 42.77 2.29
N GLU A 485 41.41 43.86 1.62
CA GLU A 485 42.28 44.90 2.18
C GLU A 485 41.53 45.59 3.32
N GLU A 486 41.94 45.28 4.58
CA GLU A 486 41.91 46.26 5.69
C GLU A 486 42.71 45.72 6.89
N ASP A 487 43.82 46.40 7.13
CA ASP A 487 44.65 46.52 8.34
C ASP A 487 44.48 45.53 9.51
N THR A 488 45.52 44.68 9.71
CA THR A 488 46.04 44.49 11.08
C THR A 488 47.51 43.96 11.05
N GLU A 489 48.41 44.70 11.62
CA GLU A 489 49.80 44.34 11.89
C GLU A 489 49.86 43.02 12.68
N ILE A 490 50.41 41.97 12.06
CA ILE A 490 50.62 40.68 12.72
C ILE A 490 52.06 40.64 13.26
N THR A 491 52.13 40.76 14.60
CA THR A 491 53.39 40.58 15.36
C THR A 491 53.85 39.12 15.26
N ARG A 492 55.03 38.88 14.72
CA ARG A 492 55.74 37.61 14.76
C ARG A 492 56.09 37.24 16.19
N VAL A 493 55.46 36.18 16.74
CA VAL A 493 55.83 35.60 18.03
C VAL A 493 56.93 34.56 17.79
N SER A 494 58.16 34.95 18.00
CA SER A 494 59.33 34.07 18.07
C SER A 494 59.39 33.43 19.47
N ALA A 495 59.92 32.21 19.54
CA ALA A 495 60.14 31.33 20.70
C ALA A 495 60.04 31.99 22.09
N ILE A 496 59.22 31.43 22.97
CA ILE A 496 59.10 31.83 24.38
C ILE A 496 60.41 31.39 25.09
N PRO A 497 61.21 32.31 25.62
CA PRO A 497 62.41 31.94 26.43
C PRO A 497 61.99 31.30 27.74
N SER A 498 62.71 30.24 28.16
CA SER A 498 62.61 29.63 29.50
C SER A 498 62.87 30.66 30.57
N ALA A 499 61.84 30.96 31.39
CA ALA A 499 62.04 31.81 32.58
C ALA A 499 62.87 31.08 33.62
N ASP A 500 63.96 31.67 33.95
CA ASP A 500 64.86 31.28 35.08
C ASP A 500 64.10 31.45 36.40
N PRO A 501 64.07 30.46 37.31
CA PRO A 501 63.28 30.52 38.52
C PRO A 501 64.07 31.20 39.69
N ARG A 502 64.94 32.12 39.41
CA ARG A 502 65.67 32.90 40.52
C ARG A 502 65.56 34.39 40.27
N ALA A 503 64.46 34.99 40.67
CA ALA A 503 64.40 36.39 41.14
C ALA A 503 63.02 36.67 41.78
N HIS A 504 63.05 36.77 43.10
CA HIS A 504 62.11 37.35 44.11
C HIS A 504 60.70 36.85 44.20
#